data_71fbc8eb6597ec553dc8d88882f87942
#
_entry.id   71fbc8eb6597ec553dc8d88882f87942
#
_cell.length_a   1.000
_cell.length_b   1.000
_cell.length_c   1.000
_cell.angle_alpha   90.00
_cell.angle_beta   90.00
_cell.angle_gamma   90.00
#
_symmetry.space_group_name_H-M   'P 1'
#
loop_
_entity.id
_entity.type
_entity.pdbx_description
1 polymer ?
#
loop_
_entity_poly.entity_id
_entity_poly.type
_entity_poly.pdbx_seq_one_letter_code
_entity_poly.pdbx_strand_id
1 'polypeptide(L)'
;MAAITASAQEGIYLGGGISLWRNNDVDKTSFSITPDVGYNLSEKWAVGVELAYAHKGYDGEDAISTNAFALAPYARYSFYENKIVRLFLDMGFGFSTYKEKHVDSVNGFEIGVKPGLAVKLNDNFSFITKVGFAGYRDDYYRNMNGNGFGVALDGENISIGIEYEF
;
A
#
# COMPACT_ATOMS: atom_id res chain seq x y z
N MET A 1 -16.14 32.85 15.91
CA MET A 1 -15.77 31.54 15.35
C MET A 1 -14.26 31.55 15.09
N ALA A 2 -13.50 30.91 15.93
CA ALA A 2 -12.05 30.79 15.73
C ALA A 2 -11.83 29.70 14.67
N ALA A 3 -11.34 30.09 13.51
CA ALA A 3 -10.79 29.17 12.54
C ALA A 3 -9.51 28.58 13.17
N ILE A 4 -9.60 27.35 13.63
CA ILE A 4 -8.41 26.57 13.95
C ILE A 4 -7.84 26.16 12.60
N THR A 5 -6.90 26.93 12.11
CA THR A 5 -5.99 26.48 11.05
C THR A 5 -5.23 25.31 11.63
N ALA A 6 -5.62 24.09 11.26
CA ALA A 6 -4.72 22.97 11.36
C ALA A 6 -3.58 23.28 10.41
N SER A 7 -2.45 23.69 10.95
CA SER A 7 -1.21 23.89 10.22
C SER A 7 -0.85 22.53 9.66
N ALA A 8 -0.96 22.35 8.35
CA ALA A 8 -0.32 21.22 7.71
C ALA A 8 1.16 21.38 7.97
N GLN A 9 1.70 20.46 8.71
CA GLN A 9 3.10 20.43 9.00
C GLN A 9 3.80 20.00 7.71
N GLU A 10 4.39 20.96 6.99
CA GLU A 10 5.32 20.62 5.93
C GLU A 10 6.42 19.79 6.57
N GLY A 11 6.55 18.54 6.18
CA GLY A 11 7.53 17.69 6.82
C GLY A 11 7.57 16.28 6.24
N ILE A 12 8.62 15.57 6.61
CA ILE A 12 8.81 14.16 6.27
C ILE A 12 7.88 13.32 7.13
N TYR A 13 7.28 12.30 6.54
CA TYR A 13 6.66 11.21 7.27
C TYR A 13 7.30 9.87 6.91
N LEU A 14 7.33 9.00 7.90
CA LEU A 14 7.72 7.59 7.75
C LEU A 14 6.52 6.74 8.10
N GLY A 15 6.19 5.82 7.24
CA GLY A 15 5.08 4.92 7.46
C GLY A 15 5.44 3.49 7.12
N GLY A 16 4.48 2.64 7.30
CA GLY A 16 4.57 1.27 6.88
C GLY A 16 3.32 0.50 7.21
N GLY A 17 3.00 -0.42 6.32
CA GLY A 17 1.86 -1.31 6.45
C GLY A 17 2.28 -2.76 6.46
N ILE A 18 1.40 -3.58 6.99
CA ILE A 18 1.47 -5.03 6.89
C ILE A 18 0.16 -5.55 6.31
N SER A 19 0.24 -6.63 5.55
CA SER A 19 -0.91 -7.38 5.09
C SER A 19 -0.65 -8.86 5.34
N LEU A 20 -1.62 -9.53 5.94
CA LEU A 20 -1.58 -10.96 6.16
C LEU A 20 -2.91 -11.54 5.69
N TRP A 21 -2.86 -12.50 4.79
CA TRP A 21 -4.04 -13.16 4.28
C TRP A 21 -3.83 -14.66 4.20
N ARG A 22 -4.76 -15.42 4.79
CA ARG A 22 -4.82 -16.87 4.63
C ARG A 22 -6.09 -17.23 3.86
N ASN A 23 -5.89 -17.94 2.76
CA ASN A 23 -6.97 -18.57 2.02
C ASN A 23 -7.00 -20.06 2.37
N ASN A 24 -8.04 -20.49 3.07
CA ASN A 24 -8.20 -21.87 3.52
C ASN A 24 -8.67 -22.82 2.41
N ASP A 25 -9.26 -22.28 1.34
CA ASP A 25 -9.77 -23.11 0.23
C ASP A 25 -8.64 -23.66 -0.65
N VAL A 26 -7.51 -22.97 -0.66
CA VAL A 26 -6.31 -23.34 -1.45
C VAL A 26 -5.05 -23.45 -0.59
N ASP A 27 -5.18 -23.49 0.73
CA ASP A 27 -4.09 -23.56 1.70
C ASP A 27 -2.93 -22.59 1.40
N LYS A 28 -3.30 -21.34 1.07
CA LYS A 28 -2.38 -20.28 0.69
C LYS A 28 -2.26 -19.24 1.81
N THR A 29 -1.05 -18.95 2.22
CA THR A 29 -0.74 -17.84 3.12
C THR A 29 0.04 -16.78 2.38
N SER A 30 -0.43 -15.53 2.46
CA SER A 30 0.25 -14.35 1.89
C SER A 30 0.59 -13.37 3.00
N PHE A 31 1.83 -12.93 3.03
CA PHE A 31 2.32 -11.90 3.95
C PHE A 31 3.01 -10.81 3.15
N SER A 32 2.77 -9.55 3.50
CA SER A 32 3.55 -8.44 2.95
C SER A 32 3.85 -7.38 4.00
N ILE A 33 5.00 -6.74 3.85
CA ILE A 33 5.40 -5.55 4.59
C ILE A 33 5.71 -4.43 3.59
N THR A 34 5.20 -3.24 3.88
CA THR A 34 5.24 -2.11 2.96
C THR A 34 5.68 -0.84 3.69
N PRO A 35 6.98 -0.70 4.03
CA PRO A 35 7.49 0.57 4.52
C PRO A 35 7.33 1.66 3.46
N ASP A 36 6.98 2.87 3.92
CA ASP A 36 6.90 4.04 3.06
C ASP A 36 7.56 5.27 3.70
N VAL A 37 8.01 6.17 2.84
CA VAL A 37 8.54 7.48 3.21
C VAL A 37 7.95 8.52 2.28
N GLY A 38 7.57 9.65 2.83
CA GLY A 38 7.02 10.73 2.02
C GLY A 38 7.26 12.11 2.62
N TYR A 39 6.81 13.09 1.88
CA TYR A 39 6.92 14.49 2.23
C TYR A 39 5.60 15.21 1.98
N ASN A 40 5.09 15.89 3.00
CA ASN A 40 3.90 16.73 2.93
C ASN A 40 4.26 18.04 2.21
N LEU A 41 3.74 18.24 1.00
CA LEU A 41 3.94 19.46 0.20
C LEU A 41 3.00 20.58 0.62
N SER A 42 1.83 20.21 1.12
CA SER A 42 0.78 21.12 1.59
C SER A 42 -0.22 20.37 2.46
N GLU A 43 -1.24 21.07 2.96
CA GLU A 43 -2.35 20.47 3.73
C GLU A 43 -3.08 19.34 2.98
N LYS A 44 -3.05 19.35 1.66
CA LYS A 44 -3.80 18.40 0.83
C LYS A 44 -2.92 17.45 0.03
N TRP A 45 -1.66 17.83 -0.21
CA TRP A 45 -0.80 17.09 -1.10
C TRP A 45 0.48 16.61 -0.41
N ALA A 46 0.79 15.36 -0.64
CA ALA A 46 2.06 14.76 -0.28
C ALA A 46 2.59 13.90 -1.44
N VAL A 47 3.88 13.65 -1.44
CA VAL A 47 4.53 12.70 -2.34
C VAL A 47 5.32 11.70 -1.53
N GLY A 48 5.42 10.48 -2.02
CA GLY A 48 6.14 9.45 -1.30
C GLY A 48 6.53 8.27 -2.17
N VAL A 49 7.23 7.34 -1.53
CA VAL A 49 7.64 6.07 -2.12
C VAL A 49 7.35 4.96 -1.14
N GLU A 50 6.58 3.98 -1.58
CA GLU A 50 6.34 2.72 -0.88
C GLU A 50 7.29 1.66 -1.42
N LEU A 51 7.98 0.95 -0.52
CA LEU A 51 8.67 -0.29 -0.81
C LEU A 51 7.77 -1.43 -0.37
N ALA A 52 7.75 -2.53 -1.11
CA ALA A 52 7.01 -3.71 -0.70
C ALA A 52 7.88 -4.95 -0.77
N TYR A 53 7.80 -5.76 0.27
CA TYR A 53 8.26 -7.13 0.26
C TYR A 53 7.08 -8.04 0.55
N ALA A 54 6.84 -9.01 -0.32
CA ALA A 54 5.75 -9.96 -0.14
C ALA A 54 6.26 -11.39 -0.26
N HIS A 55 5.70 -12.25 0.58
CA HIS A 55 5.91 -13.69 0.53
C HIS A 55 4.56 -14.39 0.42
N LYS A 56 4.44 -15.28 -0.56
CA LYS A 56 3.27 -16.15 -0.74
C LYS A 56 3.74 -17.59 -0.68
N GLY A 57 3.14 -18.38 0.19
CA GLY A 57 3.40 -19.81 0.34
C GLY A 57 2.13 -20.61 0.16
N TYR A 58 2.25 -21.76 -0.51
CA TYR A 58 1.22 -22.79 -0.57
C TYR A 58 1.69 -23.94 0.32
N ASP A 59 0.80 -24.42 1.19
CA ASP A 59 1.05 -25.60 2.02
C ASP A 59 0.69 -26.85 1.20
N GLY A 60 1.58 -27.87 1.13
CA GLY A 60 1.37 -29.11 0.41
C GLY A 60 2.67 -29.85 0.07
N GLU A 61 2.55 -31.05 -0.52
CA GLU A 61 3.70 -31.87 -0.91
C GLU A 61 4.60 -31.20 -1.97
N ASP A 62 4.04 -30.29 -2.79
CA ASP A 62 4.75 -29.45 -3.75
C ASP A 62 4.73 -27.98 -3.32
N ALA A 63 5.17 -27.69 -2.09
CA ALA A 63 5.19 -26.35 -1.52
C ALA A 63 5.89 -25.34 -2.43
N ILE A 64 5.11 -24.54 -3.15
CA ILE A 64 5.60 -23.45 -4.00
C ILE A 64 5.59 -22.17 -3.19
N SER A 65 6.75 -21.52 -3.11
CA SER A 65 6.88 -20.22 -2.48
C SER A 65 7.29 -19.18 -3.49
N THR A 66 6.68 -18.00 -3.41
CA THR A 66 6.97 -16.85 -4.24
C THR A 66 7.39 -15.68 -3.36
N ASN A 67 8.53 -15.09 -3.68
CA ASN A 67 8.99 -13.86 -3.07
C ASN A 67 8.87 -12.72 -4.08
N ALA A 68 8.38 -11.59 -3.64
CA ALA A 68 8.20 -10.41 -4.46
C ALA A 68 8.79 -9.18 -3.78
N PHE A 69 9.33 -8.29 -4.60
CA PHE A 69 9.79 -6.97 -4.20
C PHE A 69 9.17 -5.93 -5.10
N ALA A 70 8.74 -4.80 -4.54
CA ALA A 70 8.17 -3.71 -5.33
C ALA A 70 8.61 -2.34 -4.84
N LEU A 71 8.61 -1.39 -5.78
CA LEU A 71 8.86 0.04 -5.56
C LEU A 71 7.68 0.80 -6.17
N ALA A 72 7.01 1.62 -5.37
CA ALA A 72 5.82 2.33 -5.79
C ALA A 72 5.84 3.80 -5.36
N PRO A 73 6.34 4.72 -6.20
CA PRO A 73 6.17 6.15 -5.99
C PRO A 73 4.71 6.56 -6.15
N TYR A 74 4.27 7.49 -5.30
CA TYR A 74 2.88 7.97 -5.28
C TYR A 74 2.79 9.45 -4.95
N ALA A 75 1.67 10.05 -5.36
CA ALA A 75 1.18 11.33 -4.86
C ALA A 75 -0.08 11.06 -4.04
N ARG A 76 -0.14 11.63 -2.84
CA ARG A 76 -1.29 11.54 -1.94
C ARG A 76 -2.09 12.81 -2.01
N TYR A 77 -3.39 12.67 -2.21
CA TYR A 77 -4.35 13.75 -2.12
C TYR A 77 -5.31 13.53 -0.95
N SER A 78 -5.24 14.38 0.06
CA SER A 78 -6.14 14.39 1.23
C SER A 78 -7.35 15.25 0.90
N PHE A 79 -8.50 14.60 0.66
CA PHE A 79 -9.73 15.31 0.28
C PHE A 79 -10.64 15.65 1.47
N TYR A 80 -10.40 15.01 2.60
CA TYR A 80 -11.09 15.30 3.85
C TYR A 80 -10.15 15.13 5.03
N GLU A 81 -10.13 16.11 5.93
CA GLU A 81 -9.35 16.05 7.16
C GLU A 81 -10.06 16.78 8.28
N ASN A 82 -10.04 16.17 9.45
CA ASN A 82 -10.44 16.78 10.71
C ASN A 82 -9.42 16.42 11.81
N LYS A 83 -9.74 16.73 13.09
CA LYS A 83 -8.84 16.47 14.23
C LYS A 83 -8.49 15.00 14.46
N ILE A 84 -9.31 14.07 13.95
CA ILE A 84 -9.21 12.64 14.25
C ILE A 84 -8.95 11.83 12.98
N VAL A 85 -9.55 12.23 11.85
CA VAL A 85 -9.60 11.41 10.63
C VAL A 85 -9.15 12.21 9.43
N ARG A 86 -8.32 11.59 8.59
CA ARG A 86 -7.94 12.06 7.26
C ARG A 86 -8.32 10.99 6.23
N LEU A 87 -9.05 11.37 5.19
CA LEU A 87 -9.35 10.53 4.04
C LEU A 87 -8.49 10.98 2.86
N PHE A 88 -7.86 10.02 2.19
CA PHE A 88 -6.92 10.32 1.13
C PHE A 88 -6.99 9.32 -0.02
N LEU A 89 -6.42 9.72 -1.14
CA LEU A 89 -6.17 8.89 -2.32
C LEU A 89 -4.67 8.90 -2.61
N ASP A 90 -4.05 7.75 -2.61
CA ASP A 90 -2.69 7.57 -3.11
C ASP A 90 -2.77 7.22 -4.60
N MET A 91 -2.25 8.09 -5.44
CA MET A 91 -2.22 7.94 -6.90
C MET A 91 -0.79 7.72 -7.33
N GLY A 92 -0.52 6.65 -8.06
CA GLY A 92 0.86 6.37 -8.41
C GLY A 92 1.02 5.21 -9.37
N PHE A 93 2.26 4.82 -9.52
CA PHE A 93 2.66 3.66 -10.27
C PHE A 93 3.64 2.83 -9.44
N GLY A 94 3.65 1.54 -9.69
CA GLY A 94 4.53 0.61 -9.01
C GLY A 94 5.21 -0.32 -9.98
N PHE A 95 6.44 -0.69 -9.66
CA PHE A 95 7.18 -1.73 -10.35
C PHE A 95 7.45 -2.85 -9.36
N SER A 96 7.28 -4.09 -9.81
CA SER A 96 7.57 -5.26 -9.00
C SER A 96 8.38 -6.28 -9.76
N THR A 97 9.13 -7.06 -9.01
CA THR A 97 9.74 -8.29 -9.46
C THR A 97 9.37 -9.40 -8.50
N TYR A 98 9.01 -10.55 -9.02
CA TYR A 98 8.77 -11.72 -8.20
C TYR A 98 9.43 -12.96 -8.80
N LYS A 99 9.77 -13.89 -7.94
CA LYS A 99 10.42 -15.15 -8.31
C LYS A 99 9.69 -16.30 -7.64
N GLU A 100 9.22 -17.22 -8.46
CA GLU A 100 8.78 -18.55 -8.02
C GLU A 100 9.96 -19.51 -7.96
N LYS A 101 9.86 -20.51 -7.09
CA LYS A 101 10.84 -21.56 -7.00
C LYS A 101 10.89 -22.32 -8.34
N HIS A 102 12.08 -22.37 -8.96
CA HIS A 102 12.37 -23.02 -10.27
C HIS A 102 11.87 -22.28 -11.53
N VAL A 103 11.46 -21.03 -11.44
CA VAL A 103 11.05 -20.20 -12.58
C VAL A 103 11.88 -18.91 -12.62
N ASP A 104 12.05 -18.35 -13.82
CA ASP A 104 12.73 -17.05 -14.00
C ASP A 104 11.93 -15.93 -13.33
N SER A 105 12.65 -14.85 -12.98
CA SER A 105 12.02 -13.67 -12.37
C SER A 105 11.07 -13.00 -13.34
N VAL A 106 9.87 -12.67 -12.87
CA VAL A 106 8.86 -11.92 -13.62
C VAL A 106 8.83 -10.49 -13.10
N ASN A 107 8.81 -9.54 -14.04
CA ASN A 107 8.67 -8.12 -13.73
C ASN A 107 7.28 -7.67 -14.10
N GLY A 108 6.68 -6.86 -13.22
CA GLY A 108 5.35 -6.33 -13.43
C GLY A 108 5.24 -4.87 -13.03
N PHE A 109 4.15 -4.24 -13.43
CA PHE A 109 3.87 -2.87 -13.03
C PHE A 109 2.39 -2.66 -12.69
N GLU A 110 2.12 -1.60 -11.94
CA GLU A 110 0.77 -1.09 -11.72
C GLU A 110 0.73 0.43 -11.91
N ILE A 111 -0.41 0.93 -12.30
CA ILE A 111 -0.75 2.35 -12.27
C ILE A 111 -2.19 2.49 -11.80
N GLY A 112 -2.42 3.32 -10.79
CA GLY A 112 -3.77 3.47 -10.27
C GLY A 112 -3.86 4.27 -8.99
N VAL A 113 -4.98 4.06 -8.31
CA VAL A 113 -5.38 4.80 -7.13
C VAL A 113 -5.70 3.82 -6.00
N LYS A 114 -5.20 4.15 -4.80
CA LYS A 114 -5.46 3.41 -3.56
C LYS A 114 -6.14 4.36 -2.56
N PRO A 115 -7.42 4.22 -2.28
CA PRO A 115 -8.08 4.99 -1.23
C PRO A 115 -7.58 4.57 0.15
N GLY A 116 -7.47 5.54 1.04
CA GLY A 116 -7.01 5.32 2.40
C GLY A 116 -7.68 6.20 3.44
N LEU A 117 -7.57 5.72 4.66
CA LEU A 117 -8.04 6.36 5.88
C LEU A 117 -6.86 6.46 6.85
N ALA A 118 -6.62 7.63 7.40
CA ALA A 118 -5.74 7.84 8.54
C ALA A 118 -6.56 8.22 9.77
N VAL A 119 -6.31 7.56 10.90
CA VAL A 119 -6.84 7.94 12.20
C VAL A 119 -5.71 8.48 13.06
N LYS A 120 -5.76 9.76 13.39
CA LYS A 120 -4.74 10.42 14.20
C LYS A 120 -4.80 9.90 15.64
N LEU A 121 -3.73 9.28 16.10
CA LEU A 121 -3.58 8.78 17.46
C LEU A 121 -3.07 9.87 18.40
N ASN A 122 -2.20 10.72 17.89
CA ASN A 122 -1.68 11.92 18.53
C ASN A 122 -1.12 12.89 17.45
N ASP A 123 -0.37 13.91 17.87
CA ASP A 123 0.16 14.93 16.95
C ASP A 123 1.12 14.39 15.89
N ASN A 124 1.79 13.28 16.18
CA ASN A 124 2.81 12.69 15.30
C ASN A 124 2.43 11.34 14.72
N PHE A 125 1.60 10.54 15.42
CA PHE A 125 1.25 9.19 14.99
C PHE A 125 -0.15 9.09 14.44
N SER A 126 -0.28 8.42 13.31
CA SER A 126 -1.56 8.06 12.70
C SER A 126 -1.61 6.56 12.41
N PHE A 127 -2.76 5.95 12.67
CA PHE A 127 -3.08 4.62 12.18
C PHE A 127 -3.59 4.76 10.74
N ILE A 128 -2.99 4.01 9.82
CA ILE A 128 -3.28 4.08 8.38
C ILE A 128 -3.94 2.78 7.93
N THR A 129 -4.99 2.91 7.15
CA THR A 129 -5.58 1.81 6.41
C THR A 129 -5.71 2.20 4.95
N LYS A 130 -5.14 1.42 4.05
CA LYS A 130 -5.38 1.53 2.60
C LYS A 130 -6.31 0.39 2.21
N VAL A 131 -7.36 0.68 1.46
CA VAL A 131 -8.40 -0.30 1.09
C VAL A 131 -8.58 -0.33 -0.41
N GLY A 132 -8.26 -1.47 -1.01
CA GLY A 132 -8.47 -1.68 -2.42
C GLY A 132 -7.47 -0.99 -3.36
N PHE A 133 -7.77 -1.13 -4.62
CA PHE A 133 -7.01 -0.60 -5.73
C PHE A 133 -7.96 -0.37 -6.91
N ALA A 134 -7.80 0.75 -7.60
CA ALA A 134 -8.48 1.01 -8.86
C ALA A 134 -7.45 1.46 -9.89
N GLY A 135 -7.31 0.74 -11.00
CA GLY A 135 -6.31 1.04 -12.01
C GLY A 135 -5.98 -0.13 -12.91
N TYR A 136 -4.79 -0.11 -13.48
CA TYR A 136 -4.26 -1.16 -14.34
C TYR A 136 -3.07 -1.86 -13.69
N ARG A 137 -3.00 -3.17 -13.83
CA ARG A 137 -1.88 -4.03 -13.42
C ARG A 137 -1.49 -4.95 -14.55
N ASP A 138 -0.20 -5.19 -14.65
CA ASP A 138 0.40 -6.15 -15.58
C ASP A 138 1.49 -6.92 -14.82
N ASP A 139 1.23 -8.20 -14.56
CA ASP A 139 2.11 -9.09 -13.78
C ASP A 139 2.64 -8.49 -12.46
N TYR A 140 1.90 -7.54 -11.89
CA TYR A 140 2.28 -6.95 -10.61
C TYR A 140 2.15 -7.97 -9.48
N TYR A 141 3.03 -7.92 -8.48
CA TYR A 141 3.11 -8.94 -7.41
C TYR A 141 1.79 -9.23 -6.68
N ARG A 142 0.83 -8.32 -6.71
CA ARG A 142 -0.53 -8.51 -6.18
C ARG A 142 -1.48 -9.19 -7.17
N ASN A 143 -1.11 -9.24 -8.44
CA ASN A 143 -1.90 -9.86 -9.52
C ASN A 143 -0.97 -10.67 -10.44
N MET A 144 -0.28 -11.65 -9.86
CA MET A 144 0.68 -12.49 -10.57
C MET A 144 0.00 -13.27 -11.69
N ASN A 145 0.68 -13.38 -12.84
CA ASN A 145 0.22 -14.04 -14.05
C ASN A 145 -1.10 -13.46 -14.61
N GLY A 146 -1.31 -12.15 -14.40
CA GLY A 146 -2.51 -11.51 -14.93
C GLY A 146 -2.28 -10.06 -15.31
N ASN A 147 -3.04 -9.61 -16.30
CA ASN A 147 -3.09 -8.21 -16.69
C ASN A 147 -4.54 -7.74 -16.80
N GLY A 148 -4.74 -6.46 -16.61
CA GLY A 148 -6.06 -5.87 -16.76
C GLY A 148 -6.24 -4.60 -15.93
N PHE A 149 -7.37 -3.94 -16.17
CA PHE A 149 -7.79 -2.80 -15.36
C PHE A 149 -9.08 -3.13 -14.63
N GLY A 150 -9.27 -2.49 -13.48
CA GLY A 150 -10.46 -2.69 -12.68
C GLY A 150 -10.36 -2.11 -11.29
N VAL A 151 -11.27 -2.56 -10.44
CA VAL A 151 -11.31 -2.24 -9.01
C VAL A 151 -11.19 -3.53 -8.24
N ALA A 152 -10.25 -3.60 -7.31
CA ALA A 152 -10.05 -4.72 -6.41
C ALA A 152 -10.27 -4.27 -4.96
N LEU A 153 -11.18 -4.93 -4.26
CA LEU A 153 -11.54 -4.68 -2.85
C LEU A 153 -11.47 -6.00 -2.05
N ASP A 154 -10.42 -6.75 -2.26
CA ASP A 154 -10.18 -8.01 -1.55
C ASP A 154 -9.14 -7.85 -0.44
N GLY A 155 -8.96 -8.88 0.38
CA GLY A 155 -8.03 -8.88 1.51
C GLY A 155 -6.56 -8.69 1.12
N GLU A 156 -6.16 -9.05 -0.10
CA GLU A 156 -4.80 -8.86 -0.59
C GLU A 156 -4.52 -7.37 -0.92
N ASN A 157 -5.56 -6.57 -1.11
CA ASN A 157 -5.49 -5.13 -1.37
C ASN A 157 -5.82 -4.26 -0.15
N ILE A 158 -5.99 -4.86 1.02
CA ILE A 158 -6.13 -4.16 2.29
C ILE A 158 -4.78 -4.18 3.00
N SER A 159 -4.32 -3.03 3.44
CA SER A 159 -3.15 -2.91 4.30
C SER A 159 -3.46 -2.03 5.50
N ILE A 160 -2.89 -2.38 6.63
CA ILE A 160 -2.95 -1.60 7.87
C ILE A 160 -1.53 -1.25 8.30
N GLY A 161 -1.37 -0.07 8.85
CA GLY A 161 -0.06 0.40 9.24
C GLY A 161 -0.09 1.61 10.16
N ILE A 162 1.09 2.14 10.42
CA ILE A 162 1.31 3.34 11.22
C ILE A 162 2.14 4.30 10.40
N GLU A 163 1.84 5.59 10.53
CA GLU A 163 2.58 6.70 9.94
C GLU A 163 3.02 7.63 11.06
N TYR A 164 4.27 8.04 11.03
CA TYR A 164 4.87 9.02 11.94
C TYR A 164 5.24 10.28 11.14
N GLU A 165 4.70 11.41 11.53
CA GLU A 165 5.00 12.72 10.98
C GLU A 165 6.00 13.46 11.91
N PHE A 166 7.10 13.98 11.34
CA PHE A 166 8.15 14.70 12.07
C PHE A 166 7.81 16.17 12.30
#